data_3ec8f883a2a1ac62cc74866dfc7225a3
#
_entry.id   3ec8f883a2a1ac62cc74866dfc7225a3
#
_cell.length_a   1.000
_cell.length_b   1.000
_cell.length_c   1.000
_cell.angle_alpha   90.00
_cell.angle_beta   90.00
_cell.angle_gamma   90.00
#
_symmetry.space_group_name_H-M   'P 1'
#
loop_
_entity.id
_entity.type
_entity.pdbx_description
1 polymer ?
#
loop_
_entity_poly.entity_id
_entity_poly.type
_entity_poly.pdbx_seq_one_letter_code
_entity_poly.pdbx_strand_id
1 'polypeptide(L)'
;MKIIELPIEFEFNGQKNYIYPSLIILENELTLVDTGYTNFLNLIENEILKNGYEIKNLKNIIITHYDDNHIGSLYDFKEKYPWINIIASEIESKYISGEMKVERLVQSEKMLENMPNEDMEFGKWFIQQLKNLKHVSIDEKLHDGDMILDNNCRVIATSGHISLYFPSLKSVITGDSAVKENHELVIANPHFCLNVEKAKQSLTKIKNLKAENYYCYHGGKFTL
;
A
#
# COMPACT_ATOMS: atom_id res chain seq x y z
N MET A 1 -15.10 10.92 11.43
CA MET A 1 -14.06 10.15 10.67
C MET A 1 -13.28 9.25 11.61
N LYS A 2 -12.89 8.05 11.16
CA LYS A 2 -12.10 7.05 11.92
C LYS A 2 -11.18 6.30 10.97
N ILE A 3 -10.02 5.85 11.44
CA ILE A 3 -9.12 4.95 10.71
C ILE A 3 -8.96 3.68 11.54
N ILE A 4 -9.05 2.53 10.90
CA ILE A 4 -8.73 1.23 11.50
C ILE A 4 -7.74 0.48 10.62
N GLU A 5 -6.87 -0.31 11.22
CA GLU A 5 -6.04 -1.27 10.49
C GLU A 5 -6.79 -2.59 10.32
N LEU A 6 -6.54 -3.26 9.21
CA LEU A 6 -7.09 -4.57 8.90
C LEU A 6 -5.93 -5.60 8.95
N PRO A 7 -5.74 -6.33 10.07
CA PRO A 7 -4.65 -7.29 10.17
C PRO A 7 -4.93 -8.52 9.30
N ILE A 8 -4.21 -8.65 8.21
CA ILE A 8 -4.30 -9.79 7.29
C ILE A 8 -3.16 -10.76 7.60
N GLU A 9 -3.49 -11.88 8.21
CA GLU A 9 -2.55 -12.99 8.43
C GLU A 9 -2.46 -13.85 7.16
N PHE A 10 -1.25 -14.21 6.77
CA PHE A 10 -0.97 -15.15 5.68
C PHE A 10 0.30 -15.96 5.97
N GLU A 11 0.43 -17.08 5.29
CA GLU A 11 1.63 -17.92 5.38
C GLU A 11 2.53 -17.69 4.16
N PHE A 12 3.82 -17.51 4.43
CA PHE A 12 4.84 -17.43 3.39
C PHE A 12 6.09 -18.19 3.85
N ASN A 13 6.55 -19.15 3.04
CA ASN A 13 7.68 -20.03 3.38
C ASN A 13 7.53 -20.74 4.73
N GLY A 14 6.33 -21.19 5.08
CA GLY A 14 6.04 -21.88 6.35
C GLY A 14 6.04 -20.95 7.58
N GLN A 15 6.09 -19.64 7.38
CA GLN A 15 6.05 -18.65 8.45
C GLN A 15 4.79 -17.80 8.36
N LYS A 16 4.22 -17.48 9.53
CA LYS A 16 3.12 -16.51 9.62
C LYS A 16 3.63 -15.09 9.40
N ASN A 17 2.98 -14.40 8.50
CA ASN A 17 3.25 -13.01 8.17
C ASN A 17 1.99 -12.19 8.27
N TYR A 18 2.14 -10.87 8.36
CA TYR A 18 1.04 -9.91 8.45
C TYR A 18 1.28 -8.71 7.57
N ILE A 19 0.21 -8.24 6.93
CA ILE A 19 0.11 -6.90 6.37
C ILE A 19 -1.10 -6.19 6.99
N TYR A 20 -1.10 -4.87 6.95
CA TYR A 20 -2.10 -4.05 7.63
C TYR A 20 -2.68 -2.98 6.69
N PRO A 21 -3.49 -3.35 5.67
CA PRO A 21 -4.27 -2.37 4.94
C PRO A 21 -5.07 -1.51 5.90
N SER A 22 -5.29 -0.26 5.55
CA SER A 22 -6.05 0.66 6.39
C SER A 22 -7.44 0.89 5.81
N LEU A 23 -8.46 0.93 6.67
CA LEU A 23 -9.82 1.31 6.32
C LEU A 23 -10.14 2.67 6.94
N ILE A 24 -10.48 3.63 6.10
CA ILE A 24 -10.93 4.97 6.50
C ILE A 24 -12.45 4.97 6.46
N ILE A 25 -13.06 5.41 7.54
CA ILE A 25 -14.50 5.53 7.70
C ILE A 25 -14.84 7.01 7.83
N LEU A 26 -15.54 7.55 6.83
CA LEU A 26 -16.06 8.91 6.83
C LEU A 26 -17.57 8.82 6.72
N GLU A 27 -18.30 9.17 7.79
CA GLU A 27 -19.74 8.94 7.91
C GLU A 27 -20.09 7.46 7.66
N ASN A 28 -20.78 7.17 6.55
CA ASN A 28 -21.13 5.80 6.14
C ASN A 28 -20.34 5.30 4.94
N GLU A 29 -19.37 6.07 4.45
CA GLU A 29 -18.53 5.70 3.32
C GLU A 29 -17.20 5.13 3.78
N LEU A 30 -16.75 4.09 3.08
CA LEU A 30 -15.50 3.42 3.34
C LEU A 30 -14.51 3.71 2.22
N THR A 31 -13.26 3.97 2.60
CA THR A 31 -12.11 4.02 1.70
C THR A 31 -11.06 3.03 2.19
N LEU A 32 -10.73 2.05 1.37
CA LEU A 32 -9.65 1.10 1.63
C LEU A 32 -8.33 1.68 1.12
N VAL A 33 -7.25 1.51 1.87
CA VAL A 33 -5.89 1.86 1.44
C VAL A 33 -5.08 0.60 1.30
N ASP A 34 -4.68 0.31 0.05
CA ASP A 34 -3.98 -0.88 -0.42
C ASP A 34 -4.81 -2.18 -0.34
N THR A 35 -4.48 -3.17 -1.18
CA THR A 35 -5.32 -4.36 -1.43
C THR A 35 -4.62 -5.70 -1.23
N GLY A 36 -3.45 -5.71 -0.59
CA GLY A 36 -2.73 -6.95 -0.31
C GLY A 36 -2.13 -7.63 -1.54
N TYR A 37 -1.69 -8.85 -1.33
CA TYR A 37 -1.21 -9.74 -2.40
C TYR A 37 -2.35 -10.25 -3.28
N THR A 38 -2.02 -10.87 -4.39
CA THR A 38 -2.97 -11.60 -5.24
C THR A 38 -3.76 -12.62 -4.41
N ASN A 39 -5.07 -12.71 -4.65
CA ASN A 39 -6.04 -13.55 -3.92
C ASN A 39 -6.37 -13.11 -2.48
N PHE A 40 -5.99 -11.91 -2.04
CA PHE A 40 -6.32 -11.42 -0.70
C PHE A 40 -7.69 -10.74 -0.59
N LEU A 41 -8.43 -10.60 -1.69
CA LEU A 41 -9.77 -10.01 -1.70
C LEU A 41 -10.65 -10.55 -0.55
N ASN A 42 -10.81 -11.88 -0.46
CA ASN A 42 -11.68 -12.49 0.54
C ASN A 42 -11.17 -12.26 1.98
N LEU A 43 -9.85 -12.20 2.19
CA LEU A 43 -9.27 -11.93 3.51
C LEU A 43 -9.61 -10.50 3.95
N ILE A 44 -9.47 -9.53 3.05
CA ILE A 44 -9.77 -8.12 3.32
C ILE A 44 -11.27 -7.93 3.54
N GLU A 45 -12.13 -8.53 2.71
CA GLU A 45 -13.57 -8.49 2.91
C GLU A 45 -13.98 -9.02 4.29
N ASN A 46 -13.42 -10.16 4.69
CA ASN A 46 -13.70 -10.74 6.00
C ASN A 46 -13.28 -9.82 7.15
N GLU A 47 -12.12 -9.15 7.04
CA GLU A 47 -11.68 -8.20 8.07
C GLU A 47 -12.57 -6.95 8.10
N ILE A 48 -13.03 -6.43 6.95
CA ILE A 48 -14.02 -5.34 6.91
C ILE A 48 -15.31 -5.75 7.62
N LEU A 49 -15.84 -6.95 7.31
CA LEU A 49 -17.05 -7.49 7.93
C LEU A 49 -16.89 -7.74 9.44
N LYS A 50 -15.76 -8.30 9.89
CA LYS A 50 -15.46 -8.50 11.33
C LYS A 50 -15.45 -7.19 12.11
N ASN A 51 -15.06 -6.09 11.48
CA ASN A 51 -15.10 -4.76 12.08
C ASN A 51 -16.49 -4.11 12.03
N GLY A 52 -17.50 -4.81 11.54
CA GLY A 52 -18.90 -4.35 11.52
C GLY A 52 -19.26 -3.48 10.32
N TYR A 53 -18.44 -3.48 9.27
CA TYR A 53 -18.70 -2.70 8.05
C TYR A 53 -19.11 -3.58 6.88
N GLU A 54 -19.84 -3.01 5.92
CA GLU A 54 -20.34 -3.73 4.75
C GLU A 54 -19.62 -3.26 3.49
N ILE A 55 -19.21 -4.18 2.63
CA ILE A 55 -18.50 -3.89 1.37
C ILE A 55 -19.30 -2.96 0.43
N LYS A 56 -20.61 -3.01 0.46
CA LYS A 56 -21.47 -2.09 -0.34
C LYS A 56 -21.20 -0.61 -0.06
N ASN A 57 -20.64 -0.29 1.12
CA ASN A 57 -20.27 1.06 1.52
C ASN A 57 -18.85 1.45 1.09
N LEU A 58 -18.07 0.51 0.54
CA LEU A 58 -16.74 0.78 0.01
C LEU A 58 -16.88 1.56 -1.31
N LYS A 59 -16.50 2.82 -1.26
CA LYS A 59 -16.58 3.75 -2.38
C LYS A 59 -15.26 3.92 -3.10
N ASN A 60 -14.17 3.93 -2.34
CA ASN A 60 -12.85 4.22 -2.87
C ASN A 60 -11.82 3.17 -2.44
N ILE A 61 -10.88 2.91 -3.32
CA ILE A 61 -9.61 2.26 -2.99
C ILE A 61 -8.50 3.24 -3.37
N ILE A 62 -7.66 3.60 -2.39
CA ILE A 62 -6.46 4.41 -2.61
C ILE A 62 -5.27 3.47 -2.61
N ILE A 63 -4.46 3.51 -3.65
CA ILE A 63 -3.21 2.75 -3.75
C ILE A 63 -2.04 3.67 -3.44
N THR A 64 -1.23 3.28 -2.45
CA THR A 64 -0.06 4.04 -2.05
C THR A 64 1.06 3.94 -3.07
N HIS A 65 1.28 2.75 -3.63
CA HIS A 65 2.26 2.48 -4.69
C HIS A 65 2.02 1.11 -5.35
N TYR A 66 2.75 0.83 -6.43
CA TYR A 66 2.54 -0.32 -7.31
C TYR A 66 3.10 -1.66 -6.79
N ASP A 67 3.70 -1.82 -5.67
CA ASP A 67 4.28 -3.11 -5.27
C ASP A 67 3.19 -4.21 -5.15
N ASP A 68 3.54 -5.46 -5.46
CA ASP A 68 2.62 -6.60 -5.60
C ASP A 68 1.81 -6.91 -4.34
N ASN A 69 2.38 -6.63 -3.18
CA ASN A 69 1.71 -6.74 -1.88
C ASN A 69 0.76 -5.58 -1.56
N HIS A 70 0.69 -4.54 -2.38
CA HIS A 70 -0.23 -3.41 -2.25
C HIS A 70 -1.35 -3.44 -3.28
N ILE A 71 -1.06 -3.88 -4.52
CA ILE A 71 -2.04 -3.90 -5.60
C ILE A 71 -2.53 -5.30 -5.98
N GLY A 72 -2.01 -6.36 -5.35
CA GLY A 72 -2.20 -7.73 -5.83
C GLY A 72 -3.66 -8.15 -6.01
N SER A 73 -4.58 -7.68 -5.17
CA SER A 73 -6.01 -7.95 -5.31
C SER A 73 -6.83 -6.78 -5.89
N LEU A 74 -6.19 -5.70 -6.36
CA LEU A 74 -6.88 -4.52 -6.87
C LEU A 74 -7.79 -4.84 -8.06
N TYR A 75 -7.30 -5.63 -9.00
CA TYR A 75 -8.08 -6.09 -10.15
C TYR A 75 -9.31 -6.87 -9.72
N ASP A 76 -9.16 -7.79 -8.77
CA ASP A 76 -10.26 -8.62 -8.29
C ASP A 76 -11.32 -7.78 -7.56
N PHE A 77 -10.91 -6.72 -6.83
CA PHE A 77 -11.83 -5.74 -6.26
C PHE A 77 -12.61 -5.00 -7.35
N LYS A 78 -11.94 -4.48 -8.39
CA LYS A 78 -12.60 -3.72 -9.46
C LYS A 78 -13.54 -4.60 -10.29
N GLU A 79 -13.17 -5.85 -10.55
CA GLU A 79 -14.03 -6.82 -11.24
C GLU A 79 -15.29 -7.16 -10.44
N LYS A 80 -15.11 -7.46 -9.14
CA LYS A 80 -16.24 -7.85 -8.28
C LYS A 80 -17.13 -6.66 -7.92
N TYR A 81 -16.55 -5.47 -7.78
CA TYR A 81 -17.20 -4.25 -7.32
C TYR A 81 -16.92 -3.07 -8.27
N PRO A 82 -17.51 -3.07 -9.48
CA PRO A 82 -17.18 -2.10 -10.53
C PRO A 82 -17.50 -0.63 -10.17
N TRP A 83 -18.31 -0.41 -9.13
CA TRP A 83 -18.63 0.95 -8.63
C TRP A 83 -17.52 1.58 -7.81
N ILE A 84 -16.51 0.81 -7.35
CA ILE A 84 -15.43 1.32 -6.54
C ILE A 84 -14.53 2.23 -7.39
N ASN A 85 -14.28 3.43 -6.88
CA ASN A 85 -13.36 4.39 -7.48
C ASN A 85 -11.93 4.04 -7.11
N ILE A 86 -11.04 3.88 -8.09
CA ILE A 86 -9.62 3.55 -7.89
C ILE A 86 -8.80 4.82 -7.99
N ILE A 87 -8.05 5.11 -6.94
CA ILE A 87 -7.32 6.35 -6.75
C ILE A 87 -5.83 6.04 -6.51
N ALA A 88 -4.94 6.73 -7.18
CA ALA A 88 -3.49 6.60 -6.99
C ALA A 88 -2.78 7.90 -7.33
N SER A 89 -1.48 8.02 -7.02
CA SER A 89 -0.71 9.16 -7.51
C SER A 89 -0.58 9.14 -9.02
N GLU A 90 -0.35 10.31 -9.65
CA GLU A 90 -0.18 10.41 -11.10
C GLU A 90 0.96 9.51 -11.60
N ILE A 91 2.05 9.37 -10.84
CA ILE A 91 3.18 8.53 -11.23
C ILE A 91 2.80 7.04 -11.14
N GLU A 92 2.23 6.60 -10.02
CA GLU A 92 1.83 5.22 -9.79
C GLU A 92 0.71 4.79 -10.75
N SER A 93 -0.16 5.71 -11.13
CA SER A 93 -1.24 5.43 -12.10
C SER A 93 -0.73 4.86 -13.41
N LYS A 94 0.46 5.27 -13.87
CA LYS A 94 1.07 4.78 -15.12
C LYS A 94 1.57 3.35 -15.01
N TYR A 95 2.04 2.96 -13.83
CA TYR A 95 2.44 1.57 -13.55
C TYR A 95 1.22 0.68 -13.38
N ILE A 96 0.22 1.13 -12.59
CA ILE A 96 -0.99 0.36 -12.31
C ILE A 96 -1.82 0.14 -13.58
N SER A 97 -1.91 1.14 -14.46
CA SER A 97 -2.63 1.02 -15.74
C SER A 97 -1.87 0.25 -16.82
N GLY A 98 -0.56 -0.01 -16.61
CA GLY A 98 0.28 -0.67 -17.61
C GLY A 98 0.82 0.26 -18.71
N GLU A 99 0.66 1.57 -18.57
CA GLU A 99 1.27 2.55 -19.50
C GLU A 99 2.80 2.52 -19.42
N MET A 100 3.35 2.21 -18.26
CA MET A 100 4.79 2.11 -18.01
C MET A 100 5.15 0.77 -17.39
N LYS A 101 6.34 0.25 -17.80
CA LYS A 101 6.90 -0.95 -17.17
C LYS A 101 7.36 -0.63 -15.76
N VAL A 102 6.98 -1.46 -14.81
CA VAL A 102 7.26 -1.29 -13.40
C VAL A 102 8.75 -1.32 -13.10
N GLU A 103 9.24 -0.35 -12.34
CA GLU A 103 10.66 -0.24 -11.95
C GLU A 103 11.11 -1.47 -11.16
N ARG A 104 10.27 -2.01 -10.26
CA ARG A 104 10.54 -3.24 -9.51
C ARG A 104 10.79 -4.43 -10.44
N LEU A 105 10.01 -4.58 -11.50
CA LEU A 105 10.20 -5.65 -12.47
C LEU A 105 11.52 -5.49 -13.21
N VAL A 106 11.85 -4.27 -13.66
CA VAL A 106 13.12 -3.97 -14.34
C VAL A 106 14.30 -4.26 -13.41
N GLN A 107 14.21 -3.85 -12.15
CA GLN A 107 15.26 -4.13 -11.14
C GLN A 107 15.42 -5.63 -10.91
N SER A 108 14.32 -6.37 -10.72
CA SER A 108 14.35 -7.81 -10.46
C SER A 108 14.92 -8.60 -11.62
N GLU A 109 14.55 -8.24 -12.87
CA GLU A 109 15.12 -8.86 -14.07
C GLU A 109 16.63 -8.64 -14.17
N LYS A 110 17.12 -7.43 -13.85
CA LYS A 110 18.54 -7.13 -13.84
C LYS A 110 19.29 -7.84 -12.69
N MET A 111 18.67 -7.93 -11.51
CA MET A 111 19.28 -8.65 -10.38
C MET A 111 19.41 -10.15 -10.67
N LEU A 112 18.48 -10.75 -11.41
CA LEU A 112 18.51 -12.16 -11.77
C LEU A 112 19.78 -12.54 -12.56
N GLU A 113 20.34 -11.61 -13.36
CA GLU A 113 21.55 -11.86 -14.16
C GLU A 113 22.79 -12.19 -13.29
N ASN A 114 22.83 -11.68 -12.06
CA ASN A 114 23.96 -11.87 -11.13
C ASN A 114 23.54 -12.56 -9.82
N MET A 115 22.36 -13.20 -9.79
CA MET A 115 21.82 -13.84 -8.61
C MET A 115 22.54 -15.16 -8.30
N PRO A 116 22.85 -15.47 -7.04
CA PRO A 116 23.36 -16.79 -6.65
C PRO A 116 22.43 -17.92 -7.07
N ASN A 117 23.01 -19.09 -7.40
CA ASN A 117 22.21 -20.25 -7.87
C ASN A 117 21.14 -20.68 -6.84
N GLU A 118 21.41 -20.54 -5.55
CA GLU A 118 20.50 -20.88 -4.46
C GLU A 118 19.24 -19.99 -4.44
N ASP A 119 19.35 -18.74 -4.89
CA ASP A 119 18.25 -17.78 -4.93
C ASP A 119 17.55 -17.69 -6.30
N MET A 120 18.12 -18.34 -7.33
CA MET A 120 17.68 -18.21 -8.72
C MET A 120 16.20 -18.61 -8.92
N GLU A 121 15.74 -19.68 -8.29
CA GLU A 121 14.35 -20.14 -8.39
C GLU A 121 13.37 -19.13 -7.76
N PHE A 122 13.73 -18.56 -6.61
CA PHE A 122 12.95 -17.50 -5.98
C PHE A 122 12.90 -16.25 -6.88
N GLY A 123 14.04 -15.83 -7.43
CA GLY A 123 14.09 -14.66 -8.32
C GLY A 123 13.21 -14.83 -9.56
N LYS A 124 13.23 -16.00 -10.22
CA LYS A 124 12.36 -16.33 -11.35
C LYS A 124 10.89 -16.32 -10.95
N TRP A 125 10.56 -16.94 -9.83
CA TRP A 125 9.20 -16.98 -9.29
C TRP A 125 8.70 -15.55 -9.01
N PHE A 126 9.50 -14.71 -8.35
CA PHE A 126 9.13 -13.33 -8.03
C PHE A 126 8.87 -12.49 -9.29
N ILE A 127 9.76 -12.59 -10.29
CA ILE A 127 9.56 -11.94 -11.59
C ILE A 127 8.25 -12.39 -12.24
N GLN A 128 7.94 -13.68 -12.16
CA GLN A 128 6.69 -14.20 -12.72
C GLN A 128 5.47 -13.65 -11.96
N GLN A 129 5.52 -13.49 -10.62
CA GLN A 129 4.46 -12.84 -9.85
C GLN A 129 4.23 -11.41 -10.34
N LEU A 130 5.30 -10.63 -10.48
CA LEU A 130 5.22 -9.25 -10.98
C LEU A 130 4.62 -9.16 -12.41
N LYS A 131 4.96 -10.11 -13.28
CA LYS A 131 4.41 -10.19 -14.64
C LYS A 131 2.94 -10.60 -14.69
N ASN A 132 2.47 -11.32 -13.69
CA ASN A 132 1.09 -11.80 -13.61
C ASN A 132 0.13 -10.75 -12.99
N LEU A 133 0.63 -9.67 -12.44
CA LEU A 133 -0.20 -8.59 -11.92
C LEU A 133 -1.04 -8.00 -13.05
N LYS A 134 -2.34 -7.91 -12.80
CA LYS A 134 -3.29 -7.39 -13.77
C LYS A 134 -3.38 -5.87 -13.66
N HIS A 135 -3.47 -5.21 -14.80
CA HIS A 135 -3.62 -3.75 -14.86
C HIS A 135 -5.04 -3.32 -14.57
N VAL A 136 -5.16 -2.15 -13.93
CA VAL A 136 -6.44 -1.53 -13.58
C VAL A 136 -6.40 -0.06 -13.95
N SER A 137 -7.47 0.44 -14.57
CA SER A 137 -7.61 1.86 -14.86
C SER A 137 -7.76 2.66 -13.56
N ILE A 138 -7.09 3.80 -13.48
CA ILE A 138 -7.18 4.74 -12.36
C ILE A 138 -8.26 5.78 -12.67
N ASP A 139 -9.22 5.91 -11.77
CA ASP A 139 -10.36 6.83 -11.93
C ASP A 139 -9.98 8.26 -11.48
N GLU A 140 -9.11 8.38 -10.44
CA GLU A 140 -8.66 9.68 -9.92
C GLU A 140 -7.15 9.67 -9.63
N LYS A 141 -6.46 10.76 -10.02
CA LYS A 141 -5.01 10.93 -9.84
C LYS A 141 -4.71 11.98 -8.78
N LEU A 142 -3.81 11.63 -7.85
CA LEU A 142 -3.43 12.47 -6.72
C LEU A 142 -2.03 13.09 -6.91
N HIS A 143 -1.85 14.28 -6.32
CA HIS A 143 -0.60 15.03 -6.28
C HIS A 143 -0.21 15.39 -4.83
N ASP A 144 1.05 15.74 -4.62
CA ASP A 144 1.53 16.20 -3.30
C ASP A 144 0.76 17.45 -2.84
N GLY A 145 0.20 17.38 -1.66
CA GLY A 145 -0.55 18.47 -1.06
C GLY A 145 -2.06 18.47 -1.33
N ASP A 146 -2.55 17.60 -2.23
CA ASP A 146 -3.99 17.48 -2.48
C ASP A 146 -4.76 17.21 -1.19
N MET A 147 -5.92 17.84 -1.09
CA MET A 147 -6.87 17.62 0.00
C MET A 147 -8.00 16.74 -0.50
N ILE A 148 -8.17 15.58 0.11
CA ILE A 148 -9.17 14.57 -0.26
C ILE A 148 -10.09 14.26 0.92
N LEU A 149 -11.11 13.42 0.71
CA LEU A 149 -12.05 12.98 1.75
C LEU A 149 -12.66 14.18 2.50
N ASP A 150 -13.33 15.07 1.76
CA ASP A 150 -13.94 16.30 2.28
C ASP A 150 -12.94 17.20 3.03
N ASN A 151 -11.74 17.35 2.50
CA ASN A 151 -10.63 18.10 3.09
C ASN A 151 -10.13 17.57 4.46
N ASN A 152 -10.43 16.33 4.80
CA ASN A 152 -9.96 15.70 6.03
C ASN A 152 -8.58 15.06 5.91
N CYS A 153 -8.11 14.80 4.70
CA CYS A 153 -6.86 14.12 4.44
C CYS A 153 -6.00 14.90 3.45
N ARG A 154 -4.73 15.11 3.80
CA ARG A 154 -3.72 15.67 2.91
C ARG A 154 -2.82 14.57 2.35
N VAL A 155 -2.68 14.54 1.04
CA VAL A 155 -1.74 13.66 0.33
C VAL A 155 -0.32 14.15 0.54
N ILE A 156 0.58 13.24 0.90
CA ILE A 156 2.01 13.51 1.10
C ILE A 156 2.78 12.63 0.11
N ALA A 157 3.33 13.21 -0.94
CA ALA A 157 4.22 12.46 -1.82
C ALA A 157 5.51 12.11 -1.07
N THR A 158 5.88 10.87 -1.14
CA THR A 158 7.14 10.31 -0.68
C THR A 158 7.84 9.68 -1.90
N SER A 159 9.07 9.18 -1.75
CA SER A 159 9.79 8.67 -2.91
C SER A 159 9.13 7.41 -3.47
N GLY A 160 8.48 7.53 -4.64
CA GLY A 160 7.78 6.42 -5.29
C GLY A 160 6.47 6.01 -4.62
N HIS A 161 6.01 6.73 -3.58
CA HIS A 161 4.81 6.39 -2.82
C HIS A 161 4.00 7.63 -2.48
N ILE A 162 2.78 7.43 -1.98
CA ILE A 162 2.05 8.46 -1.24
C ILE A 162 1.74 7.98 0.17
N SER A 163 1.70 8.91 1.10
CA SER A 163 1.18 8.73 2.45
C SER A 163 -0.01 9.66 2.66
N LEU A 164 -0.89 9.31 3.57
CA LEU A 164 -2.12 10.05 3.82
C LEU A 164 -2.08 10.65 5.23
N TYR A 165 -2.06 11.97 5.32
CA TYR A 165 -2.01 12.68 6.61
C TYR A 165 -3.38 13.24 6.98
N PHE A 166 -3.83 12.93 8.20
CA PHE A 166 -5.10 13.34 8.79
C PHE A 166 -4.86 14.29 9.95
N PRO A 167 -4.82 15.61 9.71
CA PRO A 167 -4.47 16.59 10.74
C PRO A 167 -5.38 16.53 11.98
N SER A 168 -6.69 16.43 11.78
CA SER A 168 -7.70 16.37 12.85
C SER A 168 -7.58 15.13 13.74
N LEU A 169 -7.05 14.03 13.20
CA LEU A 169 -6.82 12.78 13.92
C LEU A 169 -5.37 12.63 14.38
N LYS A 170 -4.49 13.60 14.03
CA LYS A 170 -3.04 13.51 14.24
C LYS A 170 -2.50 12.16 13.78
N SER A 171 -2.92 11.69 12.64
CA SER A 171 -2.67 10.34 12.15
C SER A 171 -2.10 10.35 10.74
N VAL A 172 -1.24 9.35 10.43
CA VAL A 172 -0.69 9.13 9.09
C VAL A 172 -0.89 7.66 8.72
N ILE A 173 -1.40 7.41 7.50
CA ILE A 173 -1.26 6.11 6.84
C ILE A 173 0.00 6.21 5.99
N THR A 174 0.98 5.36 6.27
CA THR A 174 2.34 5.57 5.76
C THR A 174 2.62 4.90 4.42
N GLY A 175 1.85 3.88 4.02
CA GLY A 175 2.33 2.94 3.01
C GLY A 175 3.68 2.38 3.46
N ASP A 176 4.65 2.31 2.55
CA ASP A 176 6.01 1.85 2.84
C ASP A 176 7.02 2.97 3.13
N SER A 177 6.55 4.23 3.25
CA SER A 177 7.42 5.34 3.64
C SER A 177 7.90 5.26 5.09
N ALA A 178 7.20 4.50 5.94
CA ALA A 178 7.59 4.12 7.28
C ALA A 178 7.02 2.75 7.64
N VAL A 179 7.84 1.93 8.27
CA VAL A 179 7.53 0.59 8.79
C VAL A 179 7.69 0.62 10.31
N LYS A 180 6.84 -0.10 11.03
CA LYS A 180 7.02 -0.29 12.47
C LYS A 180 7.85 -1.55 12.73
N GLU A 181 9.00 -1.36 13.36
CA GLU A 181 9.88 -2.45 13.80
C GLU A 181 10.40 -2.15 15.22
N ASN A 182 10.37 -3.12 16.11
CA ASN A 182 10.89 -3.00 17.49
C ASN A 182 10.43 -1.73 18.24
N HIS A 183 9.17 -1.34 18.11
CA HIS A 183 8.59 -0.12 18.67
C HIS A 183 9.19 1.20 18.14
N GLU A 184 9.74 1.17 16.93
CA GLU A 184 10.25 2.36 16.24
C GLU A 184 9.69 2.45 14.81
N LEU A 185 9.70 3.67 14.27
CA LEU A 185 9.45 3.89 12.84
C LEU A 185 10.78 3.86 12.10
N VAL A 186 10.91 2.92 11.19
CA VAL A 186 12.11 2.70 10.35
C VAL A 186 11.75 2.74 8.87
N ILE A 187 12.77 2.78 8.00
CA ILE A 187 12.56 2.57 6.55
C ILE A 187 12.21 1.10 6.29
N ALA A 188 11.56 0.81 5.17
CA ALA A 188 11.41 -0.56 4.69
C ALA A 188 12.78 -1.25 4.53
N ASN A 189 12.78 -2.60 4.51
CA ASN A 189 14.01 -3.37 4.39
C ASN A 189 14.85 -2.87 3.19
N PRO A 190 16.12 -2.44 3.40
CA PRO A 190 16.96 -1.87 2.36
C PRO A 190 17.13 -2.73 1.10
N HIS A 191 17.02 -4.07 1.24
CA HIS A 191 17.07 -5.00 0.09
C HIS A 191 15.91 -4.81 -0.89
N PHE A 192 14.77 -4.30 -0.40
CA PHE A 192 13.59 -4.03 -1.21
C PHE A 192 13.44 -2.54 -1.58
N CYS A 193 14.31 -1.66 -1.09
CA CYS A 193 14.28 -0.25 -1.47
C CYS A 193 14.90 -0.04 -2.85
N LEU A 194 14.19 0.63 -3.75
CA LEU A 194 14.76 1.10 -5.02
C LEU A 194 15.87 2.14 -4.80
N ASN A 195 15.72 2.97 -3.75
CA ASN A 195 16.69 3.98 -3.35
C ASN A 195 16.62 4.24 -1.84
N VAL A 196 17.61 3.74 -1.11
CA VAL A 196 17.69 3.83 0.37
C VAL A 196 17.75 5.28 0.87
N GLU A 197 18.48 6.17 0.20
CA GLU A 197 18.59 7.57 0.62
C GLU A 197 17.26 8.31 0.48
N LYS A 198 16.53 8.06 -0.59
CA LYS A 198 15.18 8.59 -0.76
C LYS A 198 14.20 8.00 0.26
N ALA A 199 14.33 6.72 0.63
CA ALA A 199 13.53 6.11 1.69
C ALA A 199 13.76 6.79 3.05
N LYS A 200 15.00 7.10 3.41
CA LYS A 200 15.34 7.87 4.63
C LYS A 200 14.75 9.28 4.61
N GLN A 201 14.79 9.95 3.46
CA GLN A 201 14.16 11.28 3.30
C GLN A 201 12.64 11.21 3.48
N SER A 202 12.01 10.17 2.92
CA SER A 202 10.57 9.92 3.08
C SER A 202 10.21 9.70 4.54
N LEU A 203 10.94 8.83 5.26
CA LEU A 203 10.74 8.60 6.69
C LEU A 203 10.88 9.91 7.50
N THR A 204 11.88 10.73 7.18
CA THR A 204 12.09 12.03 7.82
C THR A 204 10.91 12.97 7.55
N LYS A 205 10.41 13.03 6.31
CA LYS A 205 9.22 13.82 5.93
C LYS A 205 8.00 13.38 6.75
N ILE A 206 7.78 12.08 6.91
CA ILE A 206 6.67 11.51 7.69
C ILE A 206 6.80 11.84 9.19
N LYS A 207 7.98 11.65 9.77
CA LYS A 207 8.22 11.99 11.19
C LYS A 207 8.03 13.49 11.49
N ASN A 208 8.37 14.35 10.54
CA ASN A 208 8.20 15.81 10.67
C ASN A 208 6.73 16.26 10.67
N LEU A 209 5.79 15.42 10.29
CA LEU A 209 4.35 15.70 10.44
C LEU A 209 3.92 15.72 11.90
N LYS A 210 4.73 15.17 12.82
CA LYS A 210 4.48 15.11 14.27
C LYS A 210 3.11 14.53 14.60
N ALA A 211 2.70 13.50 13.86
CA ALA A 211 1.48 12.76 14.14
C ALA A 211 1.64 11.96 15.44
N GLU A 212 0.53 11.63 16.08
CA GLU A 212 0.50 10.76 17.26
C GLU A 212 0.33 9.29 16.89
N ASN A 213 -0.33 9.02 15.76
CA ASN A 213 -0.60 7.66 15.27
C ASN A 213 -0.08 7.47 13.85
N TYR A 214 0.62 6.37 13.62
CA TYR A 214 1.11 5.96 12.31
C TYR A 214 0.54 4.58 12.01
N TYR A 215 -0.22 4.47 10.94
CA TYR A 215 -0.76 3.23 10.43
C TYR A 215 0.20 2.71 9.36
N CYS A 216 1.11 1.83 9.79
CA CYS A 216 2.14 1.28 8.92
C CYS A 216 1.61 0.00 8.26
N TYR A 217 1.77 -0.10 6.95
CA TYR A 217 1.37 -1.29 6.20
C TYR A 217 2.13 -2.53 6.66
N HIS A 218 3.41 -2.37 7.02
CA HIS A 218 4.23 -3.39 7.66
C HIS A 218 4.48 -3.06 9.13
N GLY A 219 4.18 -4.01 10.01
CA GLY A 219 4.34 -3.89 11.45
C GLY A 219 3.13 -3.31 12.20
N GLY A 220 2.12 -2.82 11.49
CA GLY A 220 0.86 -2.34 12.07
C GLY A 220 0.96 -0.96 12.72
N LYS A 221 -0.04 -0.60 13.52
CA LYS A 221 -0.14 0.73 14.14
C LYS A 221 0.99 0.99 15.12
N PHE A 222 1.61 2.17 14.98
CA PHE A 222 2.54 2.77 15.94
C PHE A 222 1.89 4.02 16.55
N THR A 223 1.99 4.16 17.87
CA THR A 223 1.52 5.34 18.61
C THR A 223 2.67 5.87 19.43
N LEU A 224 2.93 7.21 19.37
CA LEU A 224 3.94 7.91 20.16
C LEU A 224 3.54 7.97 21.63
#